data_35ec3bc9efb282fb8f86d2e13ceac156
#
_entry.id   35ec3bc9efb282fb8f86d2e13ceac156
#
_cell.length_a   1.000
_cell.length_b   1.000
_cell.length_c   1.000
_cell.angle_alpha   90.00
_cell.angle_beta   90.00
_cell.angle_gamma   90.00
#
_symmetry.space_group_name_H-M   'P 1'
#
loop_
_entity.id
_entity.type
_entity.pdbx_description
1 polymer ?
#
loop_
_entity_poly.entity_id
_entity_poly.type
_entity_poly.pdbx_seq_one_letter_code
_entity_poly.pdbx_strand_id
1 'polypeptide(L)'
;MSEKIQKLMNDSPAARWTALILIALMMFFGYMFVDVMSPLQSLIEQQRGWSPDVFGTYASAEYILNVCGFLILAGIILDKMGVRFTGILSASMMFAGATIKYIGITDWFQTTAFCEWLGTWWVSMPGSAKMAALGFMIFGCGCEMAGTTVSKAIAKWFKGKEMAMAMGIEMAIARVGVFSVFSISPILASKLGGVQGPVGFCTVLLLIGLINYIVFSVMDKKFDGQLVEAGVKSDDSSSEEEFKLSDLGKIFSSRSFWVVALLCVLYYSAIFPFQRYGANMLQCNLDGISARTASDIFRWFPIGAAVITPFLGRFLDTKGKGATMLICGALLLIVCHLVFAFLLPATHSKFIALATIVVLGISFSLVPAALWPSVPKIIDEKILGSAYCLIFW
;
A
#
# COMPACT_ATOMS: atom_id res chain seq x y z
N MET A 1 -8.42 -43.21 -27.48
CA MET A 1 -7.23 -42.79 -26.76
C MET A 1 -7.68 -41.82 -25.70
N SER A 2 -7.63 -42.20 -24.43
CA SER A 2 -7.97 -41.30 -23.33
C SER A 2 -6.87 -40.24 -23.25
N GLU A 3 -7.15 -38.99 -23.62
CA GLU A 3 -6.28 -37.86 -23.32
C GLU A 3 -6.10 -37.82 -21.78
N LYS A 4 -4.89 -38.15 -21.31
CA LYS A 4 -4.52 -37.87 -19.93
C LYS A 4 -4.58 -36.36 -19.76
N ILE A 5 -5.64 -35.86 -19.14
CA ILE A 5 -5.73 -34.46 -18.71
C ILE A 5 -4.53 -34.24 -17.77
N GLN A 6 -3.53 -33.56 -18.29
CA GLN A 6 -2.31 -33.26 -17.55
C GLN A 6 -2.68 -32.27 -16.45
N LYS A 7 -2.59 -32.72 -15.20
CA LYS A 7 -2.99 -31.92 -14.04
C LYS A 7 -2.02 -30.76 -13.86
N LEU A 8 -2.48 -29.54 -14.07
CA LEU A 8 -1.68 -28.32 -13.90
C LEU A 8 -1.40 -28.04 -12.41
N MET A 9 -0.31 -27.34 -12.13
CA MET A 9 0.09 -27.01 -10.76
C MET A 9 -0.98 -26.17 -10.05
N ASN A 10 -1.66 -25.27 -10.75
CA ASN A 10 -2.77 -24.48 -10.20
C ASN A 10 -4.08 -25.26 -9.98
N ASP A 11 -4.19 -26.52 -10.42
CA ASP A 11 -5.30 -27.40 -10.07
C ASP A 11 -5.22 -27.89 -8.63
N SER A 12 -3.99 -27.95 -8.08
CA SER A 12 -3.76 -28.25 -6.68
C SER A 12 -4.10 -27.05 -5.81
N PRO A 13 -5.11 -27.13 -4.91
CA PRO A 13 -5.38 -26.05 -3.95
C PRO A 13 -4.14 -25.68 -3.12
N ALA A 14 -3.38 -26.70 -2.66
CA ALA A 14 -2.17 -26.48 -1.88
C ALA A 14 -1.15 -25.60 -2.64
N ALA A 15 -0.90 -25.89 -3.92
CA ALA A 15 0.10 -25.14 -4.71
C ALA A 15 -0.35 -23.68 -4.96
N ARG A 16 -1.62 -23.46 -5.36
CA ARG A 16 -2.09 -22.09 -5.62
C ARG A 16 -2.19 -21.24 -4.36
N TRP A 17 -2.63 -21.81 -3.24
CA TRP A 17 -2.65 -21.09 -1.98
C TRP A 17 -1.25 -20.83 -1.40
N THR A 18 -0.29 -21.74 -1.61
CA THR A 18 1.11 -21.50 -1.28
C THR A 18 1.68 -20.35 -2.11
N ALA A 19 1.40 -20.32 -3.42
CA ALA A 19 1.79 -19.21 -4.29
C ALA A 19 1.23 -17.88 -3.79
N LEU A 20 -0.06 -17.85 -3.41
CA LEU A 20 -0.69 -16.66 -2.83
C LEU A 20 0.00 -16.20 -1.55
N ILE A 21 0.27 -17.11 -0.62
CA ILE A 21 0.93 -16.76 0.66
C ILE A 21 2.32 -16.15 0.41
N LEU A 22 3.11 -16.72 -0.51
CA LEU A 22 4.45 -16.21 -0.82
C LEU A 22 4.43 -14.77 -1.32
N ILE A 23 3.49 -14.44 -2.23
CA ILE A 23 3.39 -13.08 -2.77
C ILE A 23 2.69 -12.13 -1.79
N ALA A 24 1.69 -12.59 -1.04
CA ALA A 24 1.00 -11.80 -0.04
C ALA A 24 1.89 -11.41 1.14
N LEU A 25 2.86 -12.26 1.53
CA LEU A 25 3.85 -11.93 2.56
C LEU A 25 4.77 -10.78 2.13
N MET A 26 5.13 -10.69 0.84
CA MET A 26 5.87 -9.53 0.34
C MET A 26 5.09 -8.23 0.54
N MET A 27 3.78 -8.24 0.23
CA MET A 27 2.90 -7.09 0.43
C MET A 27 2.70 -6.79 1.91
N PHE A 28 2.53 -7.80 2.75
CA PHE A 28 2.44 -7.65 4.21
C PHE A 28 3.64 -6.88 4.78
N PHE A 29 4.87 -7.29 4.40
CA PHE A 29 6.09 -6.62 4.84
C PHE A 29 6.24 -5.22 4.22
N GLY A 30 5.80 -5.04 2.98
CA GLY A 30 5.75 -3.75 2.31
C GLY A 30 4.88 -2.76 3.09
N TYR A 31 3.64 -3.13 3.38
CA TYR A 31 2.71 -2.28 4.14
C TYR A 31 3.14 -2.06 5.59
N MET A 32 3.82 -3.00 6.23
CA MET A 32 4.49 -2.74 7.51
C MET A 32 5.53 -1.63 7.38
N PHE A 33 6.37 -1.69 6.34
CA PHE A 33 7.46 -0.71 6.18
C PHE A 33 6.95 0.69 5.80
N VAL A 34 5.85 0.77 5.06
CA VAL A 34 5.18 2.04 4.72
C VAL A 34 4.94 2.88 5.97
N ASP A 35 4.37 2.30 7.00
CA ASP A 35 3.94 2.99 8.22
C ASP A 35 4.87 2.82 9.42
N VAL A 36 6.05 2.21 9.26
CA VAL A 36 6.95 1.87 10.39
C VAL A 36 7.35 3.08 11.24
N MET A 37 7.47 4.25 10.65
CA MET A 37 7.84 5.49 11.34
C MET A 37 6.64 6.33 11.78
N SER A 38 5.43 6.05 11.28
CA SER A 38 4.22 6.82 11.62
C SER A 38 3.91 6.88 13.13
N PRO A 39 4.02 5.78 13.91
CA PRO A 39 3.81 5.82 15.35
C PRO A 39 4.98 6.39 16.15
N LEU A 40 6.08 6.78 15.51
CA LEU A 40 7.33 7.20 16.15
C LEU A 40 7.65 8.67 15.95
N GLN A 41 6.72 9.48 15.45
CA GLN A 41 7.00 10.86 15.05
C GLN A 41 7.64 11.69 16.17
N SER A 42 7.12 11.67 17.38
CA SER A 42 7.70 12.39 18.53
C SER A 42 9.09 11.89 18.90
N LEU A 43 9.34 10.59 18.74
CA LEU A 43 10.67 10.00 19.00
C LEU A 43 11.67 10.41 17.90
N ILE A 44 11.23 10.49 16.67
CA ILE A 44 12.04 10.96 15.53
C ILE A 44 12.43 12.42 15.71
N GLU A 45 11.49 13.25 16.15
CA GLU A 45 11.77 14.66 16.47
C GLU A 45 12.83 14.78 17.57
N GLN A 46 12.71 14.00 18.65
CA GLN A 46 13.66 13.99 19.75
C GLN A 46 15.04 13.45 19.38
N GLN A 47 15.11 12.35 18.61
CA GLN A 47 16.37 11.67 18.30
C GLN A 47 17.05 12.18 17.04
N ARG A 48 16.32 12.72 16.08
CA ARG A 48 16.79 13.12 14.73
C ARG A 48 16.58 14.59 14.43
N GLY A 49 15.89 15.33 15.30
CA GLY A 49 15.58 16.73 15.07
C GLY A 49 14.65 16.99 13.88
N TRP A 50 13.85 16.00 13.48
CA TRP A 50 12.91 16.18 12.38
C TRP A 50 11.65 16.87 12.89
N SER A 51 11.45 18.13 12.49
CA SER A 51 10.18 18.81 12.74
C SER A 51 9.02 18.09 12.04
N PRO A 52 7.76 18.35 12.42
CA PRO A 52 6.59 17.81 11.73
C PRO A 52 6.58 18.06 10.22
N ASP A 53 7.09 19.22 9.76
CA ASP A 53 7.19 19.56 8.33
C ASP A 53 8.24 18.70 7.62
N VAL A 54 9.39 18.45 8.27
CA VAL A 54 10.42 17.55 7.75
C VAL A 54 9.89 16.13 7.66
N PHE A 55 9.15 15.67 8.66
CA PHE A 55 8.51 14.36 8.63
C PHE A 55 7.48 14.25 7.50
N GLY A 56 6.66 15.27 7.27
CA GLY A 56 5.71 15.33 6.17
C GLY A 56 6.38 15.30 4.80
N THR A 57 7.45 16.07 4.63
CA THR A 57 8.25 16.07 3.39
C THR A 57 8.89 14.70 3.14
N TYR A 58 9.45 14.08 4.17
CA TYR A 58 9.95 12.72 4.09
C TYR A 58 8.83 11.72 3.73
N ALA A 59 7.67 11.80 4.37
CA ALA A 59 6.56 10.90 4.13
C ALA A 59 5.98 11.01 2.70
N SER A 60 5.95 12.22 2.14
CA SER A 60 5.50 12.46 0.76
C SER A 60 6.47 11.90 -0.29
N ALA A 61 7.73 11.69 0.07
CA ALA A 61 8.74 11.17 -0.85
C ALA A 61 8.38 9.78 -1.42
N GLU A 62 7.59 8.97 -0.69
CA GLU A 62 7.08 7.68 -1.15
C GLU A 62 6.39 7.75 -2.53
N TYR A 63 5.71 8.85 -2.81
CA TYR A 63 4.89 9.01 -4.01
C TYR A 63 5.58 9.79 -5.15
N ILE A 64 6.71 10.43 -4.92
CA ILE A 64 7.35 11.34 -5.89
C ILE A 64 7.64 10.64 -7.22
N LEU A 65 8.28 9.48 -7.22
CA LEU A 65 8.58 8.76 -8.46
C LEU A 65 7.32 8.30 -9.19
N ASN A 66 6.29 7.89 -8.44
CA ASN A 66 5.02 7.46 -9.02
C ASN A 66 4.33 8.62 -9.73
N VAL A 67 4.31 9.80 -9.10
CA VAL A 67 3.80 11.05 -9.71
C VAL A 67 4.64 11.46 -10.94
N CYS A 68 5.95 11.21 -10.94
CA CYS A 68 6.82 11.44 -12.10
C CYS A 68 6.62 10.43 -13.25
N GLY A 69 5.65 9.52 -13.16
CA GLY A 69 5.29 8.57 -14.23
C GLY A 69 5.95 7.20 -14.13
N PHE A 70 6.71 6.90 -13.07
CA PHE A 70 7.31 5.58 -12.90
C PHE A 70 6.28 4.46 -12.75
N LEU A 71 5.07 4.76 -12.29
CA LEU A 71 3.98 3.78 -12.24
C LEU A 71 3.54 3.32 -13.64
N ILE A 72 3.57 4.23 -14.62
CA ILE A 72 3.29 3.89 -16.03
C ILE A 72 4.41 3.00 -16.59
N LEU A 73 5.67 3.32 -16.29
CA LEU A 73 6.81 2.46 -16.66
C LEU A 73 6.72 1.08 -16.03
N ALA A 74 6.26 1.00 -14.78
CA ALA A 74 6.05 -0.27 -14.07
C ALA A 74 5.04 -1.17 -14.82
N GLY A 75 3.93 -0.59 -15.29
CA GLY A 75 2.96 -1.31 -16.13
C GLY A 75 3.57 -1.84 -17.42
N ILE A 76 4.34 -1.01 -18.14
CA ILE A 76 5.04 -1.40 -19.38
C ILE A 76 6.04 -2.53 -19.11
N ILE A 77 6.80 -2.44 -18.01
CA ILE A 77 7.76 -3.49 -17.61
C ILE A 77 7.01 -4.80 -17.31
N LEU A 78 5.89 -4.71 -16.58
CA LEU A 78 5.07 -5.86 -16.23
C LEU A 78 4.51 -6.56 -17.46
N ASP A 79 4.06 -5.81 -18.47
CA ASP A 79 3.50 -6.38 -19.68
C ASP A 79 4.56 -7.00 -20.59
N LYS A 80 5.75 -6.38 -20.68
CA LYS A 80 6.83 -6.87 -21.53
C LYS A 80 7.68 -7.98 -20.91
N MET A 81 7.91 -7.93 -19.60
CA MET A 81 8.86 -8.82 -18.90
C MET A 81 8.16 -9.83 -17.98
N GLY A 82 6.84 -9.71 -17.81
CA GLY A 82 6.00 -10.63 -17.04
C GLY A 82 6.18 -10.51 -15.52
N VAL A 83 5.34 -11.26 -14.80
CA VAL A 83 5.22 -11.18 -13.32
C VAL A 83 6.49 -11.57 -12.57
N ARG A 84 7.32 -12.47 -13.12
CA ARG A 84 8.53 -12.94 -12.45
C ARG A 84 9.59 -11.86 -12.36
N PHE A 85 9.96 -11.29 -13.49
CA PHE A 85 10.98 -10.23 -13.54
C PHE A 85 10.53 -9.00 -12.77
N THR A 86 9.32 -8.52 -13.06
CA THR A 86 8.78 -7.29 -12.46
C THR A 86 8.65 -7.43 -10.95
N GLY A 87 8.23 -8.59 -10.45
CA GLY A 87 8.10 -8.81 -9.02
C GLY A 87 9.44 -8.94 -8.29
N ILE A 88 10.45 -9.57 -8.89
CA ILE A 88 11.81 -9.58 -8.31
C ILE A 88 12.39 -8.16 -8.32
N LEU A 89 12.19 -7.40 -9.40
CA LEU A 89 12.64 -6.02 -9.49
C LEU A 89 11.96 -5.15 -8.41
N SER A 90 10.64 -5.23 -8.28
CA SER A 90 9.88 -4.48 -7.27
C SER A 90 10.31 -4.82 -5.84
N ALA A 91 10.44 -6.11 -5.51
CA ALA A 91 10.91 -6.56 -4.20
C ALA A 91 12.34 -6.10 -3.92
N SER A 92 13.22 -6.11 -4.93
CA SER A 92 14.58 -5.60 -4.83
C SER A 92 14.63 -4.10 -4.60
N MET A 93 13.78 -3.32 -5.29
CA MET A 93 13.64 -1.88 -5.06
C MET A 93 13.11 -1.58 -3.66
N MET A 94 12.12 -2.34 -3.18
CA MET A 94 11.61 -2.19 -1.81
C MET A 94 12.71 -2.45 -0.78
N PHE A 95 13.47 -3.52 -0.92
CA PHE A 95 14.58 -3.85 -0.01
C PHE A 95 15.72 -2.83 -0.08
N ALA A 96 16.15 -2.43 -1.28
CA ALA A 96 17.20 -1.43 -1.47
C ALA A 96 16.78 -0.06 -0.90
N GLY A 97 15.56 0.40 -1.19
CA GLY A 97 15.01 1.62 -0.65
C GLY A 97 14.90 1.61 0.87
N ALA A 98 14.45 0.48 1.43
CA ALA A 98 14.41 0.28 2.88
C ALA A 98 15.80 0.32 3.52
N THR A 99 16.79 -0.28 2.88
CA THR A 99 18.19 -0.25 3.35
C THR A 99 18.75 1.16 3.34
N ILE A 100 18.51 1.94 2.28
CA ILE A 100 18.94 3.34 2.19
C ILE A 100 18.25 4.18 3.29
N LYS A 101 16.94 4.02 3.48
CA LYS A 101 16.18 4.67 4.56
C LYS A 101 16.74 4.29 5.94
N TYR A 102 17.02 3.01 6.16
CA TYR A 102 17.60 2.53 7.40
C TYR A 102 18.97 3.19 7.68
N ILE A 103 19.87 3.19 6.69
CA ILE A 103 21.17 3.85 6.80
C ILE A 103 20.98 5.33 7.18
N GLY A 104 20.09 6.06 6.50
CA GLY A 104 19.85 7.47 6.73
C GLY A 104 19.44 7.83 8.17
N ILE A 105 18.79 6.90 8.89
CA ILE A 105 18.34 7.12 10.27
C ILE A 105 19.26 6.52 11.34
N THR A 106 20.34 5.84 10.97
CA THR A 106 21.30 5.31 11.96
C THR A 106 22.09 6.43 12.64
N ASP A 107 22.49 6.19 13.90
CA ASP A 107 23.33 7.13 14.63
C ASP A 107 24.68 7.32 13.93
N TRP A 108 25.23 6.24 13.38
CA TRP A 108 26.47 6.29 12.60
C TRP A 108 26.38 7.27 11.41
N PHE A 109 25.32 7.22 10.64
CA PHE A 109 25.18 8.08 9.45
C PHE A 109 25.16 9.57 9.84
N GLN A 110 24.53 9.93 10.96
CA GLN A 110 24.46 11.30 11.43
C GLN A 110 25.82 11.92 11.78
N THR A 111 26.81 11.10 12.12
CA THR A 111 28.17 11.56 12.44
C THR A 111 29.06 11.67 11.21
N THR A 112 28.54 11.38 10.01
CA THR A 112 29.33 11.40 8.78
C THR A 112 29.33 12.79 8.15
N ALA A 113 30.48 13.21 7.58
CA ALA A 113 30.59 14.42 6.77
C ALA A 113 29.64 14.42 5.57
N PHE A 114 29.29 13.23 5.06
CA PHE A 114 28.31 13.09 3.98
C PHE A 114 26.90 13.50 4.41
N CYS A 115 26.51 13.19 5.65
CA CYS A 115 25.22 13.64 6.18
C CYS A 115 25.16 15.15 6.33
N GLU A 116 26.24 15.77 6.83
CA GLU A 116 26.37 17.23 6.94
C GLU A 116 26.27 17.89 5.56
N TRP A 117 27.07 17.41 4.60
CA TRP A 117 27.05 17.90 3.21
C TRP A 117 25.65 17.77 2.59
N LEU A 118 24.99 16.62 2.76
CA LEU A 118 23.64 16.41 2.24
C LEU A 118 22.63 17.37 2.89
N GLY A 119 22.83 17.75 4.15
CA GLY A 119 22.04 18.74 4.86
C GLY A 119 22.07 20.14 4.20
N THR A 120 23.19 20.51 3.55
CA THR A 120 23.34 21.83 2.90
C THR A 120 22.65 21.91 1.53
N TRP A 121 22.21 20.79 0.97
CA TRP A 121 21.65 20.73 -0.38
C TRP A 121 20.18 21.17 -0.44
N TRP A 122 19.85 21.97 -1.45
CA TRP A 122 18.57 22.29 -2.09
C TRP A 122 17.36 22.57 -1.16
N VAL A 123 16.96 21.66 -0.30
CA VAL A 123 15.82 21.80 0.62
C VAL A 123 16.33 21.93 2.03
N SER A 124 15.72 22.81 2.84
CA SER A 124 16.05 22.96 4.26
C SER A 124 15.54 21.75 5.07
N MET A 125 16.32 20.66 5.04
CA MET A 125 16.07 19.41 5.76
C MET A 125 17.37 18.83 6.29
N PRO A 126 17.36 18.13 7.44
CA PRO A 126 18.52 17.36 7.89
C PRO A 126 18.98 16.34 6.84
N GLY A 127 20.29 16.12 6.72
CA GLY A 127 20.84 15.13 5.78
C GLY A 127 20.30 13.72 6.03
N SER A 128 20.05 13.35 7.28
CA SER A 128 19.39 12.11 7.68
C SER A 128 17.99 11.98 7.06
N ALA A 129 17.21 13.05 7.06
CA ALA A 129 15.87 13.06 6.48
C ALA A 129 15.90 12.95 4.95
N LYS A 130 16.87 13.62 4.29
CA LYS A 130 17.05 13.52 2.83
C LYS A 130 17.44 12.11 2.41
N MET A 131 18.38 11.49 3.13
CA MET A 131 18.77 10.10 2.85
C MET A 131 17.61 9.13 3.05
N ALA A 132 16.85 9.30 4.15
CA ALA A 132 15.67 8.50 4.40
C ALA A 132 14.57 8.72 3.35
N ALA A 133 14.37 9.97 2.89
CA ALA A 133 13.42 10.31 1.84
C ALA A 133 13.80 9.66 0.50
N LEU A 134 15.09 9.69 0.13
CA LEU A 134 15.60 9.01 -1.06
C LEU A 134 15.31 7.50 -1.00
N GLY A 135 15.60 6.86 0.12
CA GLY A 135 15.28 5.45 0.32
C GLY A 135 13.78 5.17 0.25
N PHE A 136 12.96 6.05 0.83
CA PHE A 136 11.52 5.89 0.84
C PHE A 136 10.88 6.11 -0.53
N MET A 137 11.46 6.98 -1.35
CA MET A 137 11.08 7.21 -2.74
C MET A 137 11.31 5.97 -3.62
N ILE A 138 12.48 5.33 -3.49
CA ILE A 138 12.80 4.08 -4.20
C ILE A 138 11.90 2.94 -3.72
N PHE A 139 11.70 2.82 -2.40
CA PHE A 139 10.79 1.87 -1.80
C PHE A 139 9.36 2.03 -2.33
N GLY A 140 8.82 3.25 -2.33
CA GLY A 140 7.46 3.54 -2.77
C GLY A 140 7.21 3.15 -4.23
N CYS A 141 8.16 3.45 -5.11
CA CYS A 141 8.10 3.00 -6.50
C CYS A 141 8.05 1.46 -6.61
N GLY A 142 8.90 0.76 -5.84
CA GLY A 142 8.87 -0.71 -5.76
C GLY A 142 7.56 -1.24 -5.19
N CYS A 143 6.99 -0.59 -4.19
CA CYS A 143 5.76 -1.01 -3.52
C CYS A 143 4.54 -0.94 -4.45
N GLU A 144 4.38 0.15 -5.20
CA GLU A 144 3.30 0.30 -6.17
C GLU A 144 3.44 -0.68 -7.36
N MET A 145 4.68 -0.86 -7.86
CA MET A 145 4.98 -1.88 -8.86
C MET A 145 4.65 -3.28 -8.34
N ALA A 146 4.92 -3.58 -7.07
CA ALA A 146 4.60 -4.85 -6.44
C ALA A 146 3.08 -5.10 -6.41
N GLY A 147 2.28 -4.09 -6.05
CA GLY A 147 0.82 -4.20 -5.99
C GLY A 147 0.19 -4.62 -7.32
N THR A 148 0.58 -3.98 -8.42
CA THR A 148 0.11 -4.32 -9.76
C THR A 148 0.58 -5.72 -10.19
N THR A 149 1.83 -6.07 -9.90
CA THR A 149 2.42 -7.36 -10.23
C THR A 149 1.78 -8.52 -9.47
N VAL A 150 1.51 -8.34 -8.18
CA VAL A 150 0.83 -9.33 -7.33
C VAL A 150 -0.59 -9.57 -7.82
N SER A 151 -1.33 -8.51 -8.17
CA SER A 151 -2.68 -8.62 -8.73
C SER A 151 -2.69 -9.45 -10.03
N LYS A 152 -1.74 -9.22 -10.95
CA LYS A 152 -1.58 -9.99 -12.20
C LYS A 152 -1.18 -11.44 -11.92
N ALA A 153 -0.30 -11.69 -10.93
CA ALA A 153 0.09 -13.03 -10.53
C ALA A 153 -1.11 -13.82 -9.95
N ILE A 154 -1.94 -13.19 -9.11
CA ILE A 154 -3.16 -13.81 -8.57
C ILE A 154 -4.13 -14.13 -9.70
N ALA A 155 -4.37 -13.20 -10.62
CA ALA A 155 -5.23 -13.43 -11.77
C ALA A 155 -4.78 -14.64 -12.60
N LYS A 156 -3.47 -14.79 -12.85
CA LYS A 156 -2.88 -15.93 -13.55
C LYS A 156 -3.09 -17.27 -12.82
N TRP A 157 -2.78 -17.33 -11.52
CA TRP A 157 -2.83 -18.57 -10.75
C TRP A 157 -4.24 -19.02 -10.37
N PHE A 158 -5.18 -18.07 -10.24
CA PHE A 158 -6.54 -18.32 -9.84
C PHE A 158 -7.56 -18.18 -10.99
N LYS A 159 -7.10 -18.15 -12.24
CA LYS A 159 -7.98 -18.07 -13.42
C LYS A 159 -9.00 -19.23 -13.42
N GLY A 160 -10.29 -18.89 -13.47
CA GLY A 160 -11.38 -19.86 -13.41
C GLY A 160 -11.57 -20.57 -12.05
N LYS A 161 -10.97 -20.03 -10.99
CA LYS A 161 -11.03 -20.55 -9.62
C LYS A 161 -11.43 -19.42 -8.65
N GLU A 162 -11.05 -19.50 -7.37
CA GLU A 162 -11.45 -18.56 -6.32
C GLU A 162 -10.70 -17.20 -6.38
N MET A 163 -10.61 -16.57 -7.55
CA MET A 163 -9.79 -15.37 -7.80
C MET A 163 -10.19 -14.18 -6.92
N ALA A 164 -11.50 -13.90 -6.79
CA ALA A 164 -11.97 -12.78 -5.95
C ALA A 164 -11.64 -13.00 -4.46
N MET A 165 -11.74 -14.25 -3.99
CA MET A 165 -11.36 -14.62 -2.63
C MET A 165 -9.86 -14.48 -2.42
N ALA A 166 -9.03 -14.88 -3.38
CA ALA A 166 -7.58 -14.77 -3.30
C ALA A 166 -7.12 -13.29 -3.23
N MET A 167 -7.68 -12.42 -4.08
CA MET A 167 -7.44 -10.97 -4.03
C MET A 167 -7.89 -10.37 -2.70
N GLY A 168 -9.06 -10.77 -2.19
CA GLY A 168 -9.56 -10.28 -0.91
C GLY A 168 -8.68 -10.68 0.27
N ILE A 169 -8.15 -11.90 0.27
CA ILE A 169 -7.22 -12.38 1.30
C ILE A 169 -5.89 -11.65 1.23
N GLU A 170 -5.35 -11.43 0.04
CA GLU A 170 -4.12 -10.66 -0.14
C GLU A 170 -4.27 -9.24 0.46
N MET A 171 -5.34 -8.55 0.10
CA MET A 171 -5.63 -7.21 0.65
C MET A 171 -5.82 -7.22 2.17
N ALA A 172 -6.48 -8.25 2.72
CA ALA A 172 -6.64 -8.39 4.17
C ALA A 172 -5.29 -8.59 4.86
N ILE A 173 -4.42 -9.43 4.31
CA ILE A 173 -3.05 -9.66 4.82
C ILE A 173 -2.26 -8.35 4.82
N ALA A 174 -2.34 -7.54 3.77
CA ALA A 174 -1.72 -6.23 3.70
C ALA A 174 -2.20 -5.29 4.83
N ARG A 175 -3.51 -5.25 5.10
CA ARG A 175 -4.09 -4.44 6.22
C ARG A 175 -3.65 -4.93 7.60
N VAL A 176 -3.50 -6.25 7.77
CA VAL A 176 -2.92 -6.82 8.99
C VAL A 176 -1.45 -6.40 9.15
N GLY A 177 -0.72 -6.20 8.07
CA GLY A 177 0.63 -5.62 8.08
C GLY A 177 0.65 -4.22 8.71
N VAL A 178 -0.24 -3.33 8.27
CA VAL A 178 -0.40 -1.99 8.85
C VAL A 178 -0.78 -2.06 10.33
N PHE A 179 -1.76 -2.88 10.71
CA PHE A 179 -2.11 -3.10 12.11
C PHE A 179 -0.91 -3.54 12.95
N SER A 180 -0.15 -4.50 12.43
CA SER A 180 1.00 -5.08 13.13
C SER A 180 2.08 -4.05 13.40
N VAL A 181 2.39 -3.17 12.43
CA VAL A 181 3.45 -2.18 12.61
C VAL A 181 3.09 -1.11 13.62
N PHE A 182 1.85 -0.66 13.68
CA PHE A 182 1.40 0.26 14.73
C PHE A 182 1.48 -0.36 16.13
N SER A 183 1.35 -1.69 16.23
CA SER A 183 1.50 -2.42 17.49
C SER A 183 2.97 -2.64 17.87
N ILE A 184 3.80 -3.02 16.91
CA ILE A 184 5.15 -3.54 17.15
C ILE A 184 6.20 -2.41 17.15
N SER A 185 6.03 -1.39 16.31
CA SER A 185 7.05 -0.34 16.10
C SER A 185 7.42 0.39 17.39
N PRO A 186 6.49 0.86 18.26
CA PRO A 186 6.86 1.49 19.52
C PRO A 186 7.58 0.55 20.49
N ILE A 187 7.22 -0.75 20.47
CA ILE A 187 7.86 -1.77 21.32
C ILE A 187 9.30 -2.02 20.85
N LEU A 188 9.51 -2.15 19.55
CA LEU A 188 10.84 -2.34 18.99
C LEU A 188 11.71 -1.11 19.21
N ALA A 189 11.16 0.09 19.06
CA ALA A 189 11.90 1.33 19.34
C ALA A 189 12.40 1.39 20.78
N SER A 190 11.59 0.98 21.74
CA SER A 190 11.99 0.97 23.16
C SER A 190 13.04 -0.11 23.49
N LYS A 191 13.05 -1.23 22.76
CA LYS A 191 13.95 -2.36 23.02
C LYS A 191 15.23 -2.34 22.20
N LEU A 192 15.22 -1.74 21.00
CA LEU A 192 16.32 -1.80 20.03
C LEU A 192 17.00 -0.43 19.80
N GLY A 193 16.99 0.43 20.80
CA GLY A 193 17.78 1.66 20.75
C GLY A 193 17.17 2.78 19.89
N GLY A 194 15.87 2.94 19.87
CA GLY A 194 15.21 4.08 19.23
C GLY A 194 14.67 3.80 17.83
N VAL A 195 14.59 4.85 17.02
CA VAL A 195 13.92 4.84 15.70
C VAL A 195 14.53 3.82 14.72
N GLN A 196 15.83 3.60 14.79
CA GLN A 196 16.54 2.67 13.91
C GLN A 196 16.09 1.21 14.08
N GLY A 197 15.70 0.79 15.30
CA GLY A 197 15.33 -0.58 15.60
C GLY A 197 14.16 -1.11 14.75
N PRO A 198 12.97 -0.51 14.80
CA PRO A 198 11.83 -0.98 14.02
C PRO A 198 12.05 -0.86 12.51
N VAL A 199 12.75 0.16 12.03
CA VAL A 199 13.05 0.29 10.59
C VAL A 199 14.02 -0.80 10.13
N GLY A 200 15.05 -1.09 10.91
CA GLY A 200 15.97 -2.21 10.64
C GLY A 200 15.24 -3.56 10.64
N PHE A 201 14.37 -3.79 11.62
CA PHE A 201 13.54 -5.00 11.68
C PHE A 201 12.68 -5.17 10.43
N CYS A 202 11.94 -4.13 10.02
CA CYS A 202 11.11 -4.19 8.81
C CYS A 202 11.96 -4.32 7.53
N THR A 203 13.19 -3.77 7.50
CA THR A 203 14.13 -3.96 6.38
C THR A 203 14.53 -5.43 6.24
N VAL A 204 14.76 -6.13 7.34
CA VAL A 204 15.04 -7.59 7.33
C VAL A 204 13.81 -8.38 6.84
N LEU A 205 12.60 -7.98 7.26
CA LEU A 205 11.37 -8.60 6.76
C LEU A 205 11.19 -8.41 5.25
N LEU A 206 11.57 -7.25 4.69
CA LEU A 206 11.56 -7.03 3.24
C LEU A 206 12.56 -7.90 2.50
N LEU A 207 13.73 -8.20 3.08
CA LEU A 207 14.65 -9.19 2.53
C LEU A 207 13.99 -10.59 2.48
N ILE A 208 13.30 -10.98 3.54
CA ILE A 208 12.52 -12.23 3.55
C ILE A 208 11.42 -12.19 2.47
N GLY A 209 10.76 -11.04 2.29
CA GLY A 209 9.78 -10.83 1.22
C GLY A 209 10.37 -11.02 -0.18
N LEU A 210 11.56 -10.50 -0.42
CA LEU A 210 12.31 -10.71 -1.68
C LEU A 210 12.61 -12.20 -1.89
N ILE A 211 13.09 -12.90 -0.87
CA ILE A 211 13.37 -14.36 -0.94
C ILE A 211 12.07 -15.12 -1.25
N ASN A 212 10.98 -14.80 -0.59
CA ASN A 212 9.66 -15.41 -0.85
C ASN A 212 9.21 -15.20 -2.29
N TYR A 213 9.44 -14.00 -2.85
CA TYR A 213 9.11 -13.73 -4.25
C TYR A 213 10.00 -14.50 -5.23
N ILE A 214 11.27 -14.68 -4.92
CA ILE A 214 12.18 -15.53 -5.73
C ILE A 214 11.68 -16.99 -5.72
N VAL A 215 11.27 -17.52 -4.55
CA VAL A 215 10.68 -18.86 -4.45
C VAL A 215 9.40 -18.97 -5.28
N PHE A 216 8.50 -17.97 -5.18
CA PHE A 216 7.32 -17.88 -6.03
C PHE A 216 7.69 -17.88 -7.52
N SER A 217 8.70 -17.13 -7.94
CA SER A 217 9.15 -17.05 -9.34
C SER A 217 9.62 -18.40 -9.88
N VAL A 218 10.26 -19.22 -9.04
CA VAL A 218 10.64 -20.60 -9.41
C VAL A 218 9.39 -21.47 -9.58
N MET A 219 8.38 -21.33 -8.71
CA MET A 219 7.11 -22.05 -8.84
C MET A 219 6.36 -21.62 -10.11
N ASP A 220 6.32 -20.32 -10.39
CA ASP A 220 5.64 -19.75 -11.55
C ASP A 220 6.30 -20.20 -12.86
N LYS A 221 7.66 -20.31 -12.89
CA LYS A 221 8.38 -20.85 -14.04
C LYS A 221 8.00 -22.30 -14.34
N LYS A 222 7.83 -23.13 -13.30
CA LYS A 222 7.37 -24.52 -13.46
C LYS A 222 5.94 -24.59 -13.98
N PHE A 223 5.07 -23.71 -13.49
CA PHE A 223 3.70 -23.61 -13.94
C PHE A 223 3.61 -23.23 -15.43
N ASP A 224 4.38 -22.24 -15.88
CA ASP A 224 4.45 -21.88 -17.31
C ASP A 224 4.93 -23.04 -18.18
N GLY A 225 5.93 -23.80 -17.74
CA GLY A 225 6.37 -25.00 -18.45
C GLY A 225 5.23 -26.01 -18.67
N GLN A 226 4.39 -26.23 -17.63
CA GLN A 226 3.22 -27.11 -17.73
C GLN A 226 2.14 -26.56 -18.68
N LEU A 227 1.93 -25.24 -18.70
CA LEU A 227 0.98 -24.60 -19.63
C LEU A 227 1.41 -24.81 -21.10
N VAL A 228 2.71 -24.62 -21.38
CA VAL A 228 3.29 -24.82 -22.72
C VAL A 228 3.15 -26.30 -23.15
N GLU A 229 3.46 -27.24 -22.27
CA GLU A 229 3.32 -28.70 -22.53
C GLU A 229 1.85 -29.09 -22.76
N ALA A 230 0.90 -28.42 -22.10
CA ALA A 230 -0.53 -28.63 -22.27
C ALA A 230 -1.11 -27.93 -23.52
N GLY A 231 -0.28 -27.25 -24.32
CA GLY A 231 -0.71 -26.53 -25.53
C GLY A 231 -1.55 -25.28 -25.25
N VAL A 232 -1.61 -24.85 -23.98
CA VAL A 232 -2.28 -23.60 -23.59
C VAL A 232 -1.27 -22.47 -23.81
N LYS A 233 -1.59 -21.53 -24.70
CA LYS A 233 -0.79 -20.31 -24.83
C LYS A 233 -0.73 -19.65 -23.45
N SER A 234 0.47 -19.40 -22.94
CA SER A 234 0.66 -18.64 -21.73
C SER A 234 0.01 -17.27 -21.90
N ASP A 235 -0.88 -16.89 -20.98
CA ASP A 235 -1.63 -15.63 -21.01
C ASP A 235 -0.76 -14.36 -20.83
N ASP A 236 0.55 -14.48 -20.91
CA ASP A 236 1.45 -13.32 -21.08
C ASP A 236 1.19 -12.55 -22.40
N SER A 237 0.37 -13.14 -23.29
CA SER A 237 -0.11 -12.52 -24.55
C SER A 237 -1.61 -12.31 -24.62
N SER A 238 -2.36 -12.53 -23.53
CA SER A 238 -3.77 -12.13 -23.52
C SER A 238 -3.81 -10.60 -23.39
N SER A 239 -4.18 -9.98 -24.47
CA SER A 239 -4.63 -8.63 -24.68
C SER A 239 -5.56 -8.09 -23.56
N GLU A 240 -5.03 -7.86 -22.34
CA GLU A 240 -5.42 -6.66 -21.66
C GLU A 240 -4.87 -5.55 -22.55
N GLU A 241 -5.76 -4.78 -23.15
CA GLU A 241 -5.42 -3.78 -24.18
C GLU A 241 -4.25 -2.95 -23.65
N GLU A 242 -3.10 -3.05 -24.36
CA GLU A 242 -1.89 -2.31 -24.04
C GLU A 242 -2.25 -0.83 -23.88
N PHE A 243 -1.78 -0.20 -22.84
CA PHE A 243 -1.88 1.24 -22.67
C PHE A 243 -1.44 1.94 -23.96
N LYS A 244 -2.38 2.61 -24.63
CA LYS A 244 -2.13 3.39 -25.84
C LYS A 244 -2.21 4.87 -25.50
N LEU A 245 -1.13 5.59 -25.75
CA LEU A 245 -1.12 7.06 -25.62
C LEU A 245 -2.27 7.75 -26.37
N SER A 246 -2.78 7.12 -27.46
CA SER A 246 -3.93 7.61 -28.20
C SER A 246 -5.25 7.58 -27.42
N ASP A 247 -5.35 6.73 -26.40
CA ASP A 247 -6.58 6.60 -25.61
C ASP A 247 -6.67 7.67 -24.50
N LEU A 248 -5.57 8.31 -24.16
CA LEU A 248 -5.54 9.44 -23.22
C LEU A 248 -6.52 10.54 -23.61
N GLY A 249 -6.56 10.89 -24.91
CA GLY A 249 -7.48 11.91 -25.42
C GLY A 249 -8.95 11.59 -25.17
N LYS A 250 -9.34 10.32 -25.31
CA LYS A 250 -10.72 9.86 -25.06
C LYS A 250 -11.05 9.90 -23.57
N ILE A 251 -10.12 9.44 -22.72
CA ILE A 251 -10.28 9.42 -21.26
C ILE A 251 -10.43 10.85 -20.72
N PHE A 252 -9.54 11.77 -21.11
CA PHE A 252 -9.60 13.18 -20.69
C PHE A 252 -10.82 13.94 -21.21
N SER A 253 -11.46 13.47 -22.28
CA SER A 253 -12.73 14.02 -22.77
C SER A 253 -13.94 13.56 -21.98
N SER A 254 -13.82 12.53 -21.14
CA SER A 254 -14.92 11.98 -20.35
C SER A 254 -15.15 12.78 -19.07
N ARG A 255 -16.33 13.39 -18.94
CA ARG A 255 -16.75 14.08 -17.70
C ARG A 255 -16.81 13.12 -16.51
N SER A 256 -17.27 11.90 -16.73
CA SER A 256 -17.39 10.87 -15.69
C SER A 256 -16.02 10.48 -15.14
N PHE A 257 -14.99 10.40 -15.99
CA PHE A 257 -13.63 10.17 -15.57
C PHE A 257 -13.14 11.23 -14.58
N TRP A 258 -13.32 12.52 -14.91
CA TRP A 258 -12.89 13.62 -14.04
C TRP A 258 -13.60 13.65 -12.70
N VAL A 259 -14.90 13.31 -12.65
CA VAL A 259 -15.64 13.20 -11.38
C VAL A 259 -15.06 12.10 -10.50
N VAL A 260 -14.75 10.92 -11.07
CA VAL A 260 -14.15 9.81 -10.33
C VAL A 260 -12.73 10.14 -9.90
N ALA A 261 -11.90 10.69 -10.78
CA ALA A 261 -10.54 11.10 -10.47
C ALA A 261 -10.52 12.16 -9.35
N LEU A 262 -11.37 13.18 -9.43
CA LEU A 262 -11.49 14.21 -8.39
C LEU A 262 -11.93 13.61 -7.05
N LEU A 263 -12.91 12.68 -7.07
CA LEU A 263 -13.34 11.98 -5.86
C LEU A 263 -12.20 11.16 -5.23
N CYS A 264 -11.40 10.47 -6.05
CA CYS A 264 -10.19 9.77 -5.59
C CYS A 264 -9.21 10.74 -4.93
N VAL A 265 -8.85 11.82 -5.61
CA VAL A 265 -7.88 12.80 -5.08
C VAL A 265 -8.37 13.37 -3.76
N LEU A 266 -9.60 13.86 -3.68
CA LEU A 266 -10.16 14.46 -2.46
C LEU A 266 -10.25 13.47 -1.30
N TYR A 267 -10.65 12.24 -1.60
CA TYR A 267 -10.79 11.21 -0.59
C TYR A 267 -9.43 10.76 -0.04
N TYR A 268 -8.50 10.39 -0.90
CA TYR A 268 -7.20 9.89 -0.46
C TYR A 268 -6.31 10.98 0.14
N SER A 269 -6.47 12.25 -0.29
CA SER A 269 -5.79 13.39 0.34
C SER A 269 -6.24 13.64 1.79
N ALA A 270 -7.43 13.23 2.17
CA ALA A 270 -7.89 13.30 3.56
C ALA A 270 -7.39 12.11 4.40
N ILE A 271 -7.27 10.93 3.80
CA ILE A 271 -6.96 9.68 4.53
C ILE A 271 -5.45 9.47 4.71
N PHE A 272 -4.65 9.59 3.66
CA PHE A 272 -3.23 9.23 3.76
C PHE A 272 -2.43 10.14 4.69
N PRO A 273 -2.56 11.48 4.66
CA PRO A 273 -1.92 12.32 5.65
C PRO A 273 -2.40 12.01 7.07
N PHE A 274 -3.70 11.77 7.27
CA PHE A 274 -4.23 11.38 8.56
C PHE A 274 -3.62 10.08 9.06
N GLN A 275 -3.44 9.07 8.20
CA GLN A 275 -2.80 7.82 8.57
C GLN A 275 -1.36 8.03 9.03
N ARG A 276 -0.60 8.95 8.41
CA ARG A 276 0.79 9.27 8.79
C ARG A 276 0.90 9.95 10.14
N TYR A 277 -0.02 10.86 10.44
CA TYR A 277 0.01 11.68 11.65
C TYR A 277 -0.93 11.21 12.75
N GLY A 278 -1.81 10.25 12.49
CA GLY A 278 -2.92 9.89 13.38
C GLY A 278 -2.49 9.45 14.78
N ALA A 279 -1.43 8.66 14.90
CA ALA A 279 -0.93 8.26 16.22
C ALA A 279 -0.34 9.47 16.99
N ASN A 280 0.39 10.35 16.30
CA ASN A 280 0.93 11.57 16.92
C ASN A 280 -0.18 12.55 17.28
N MET A 281 -1.18 12.71 16.42
CA MET A 281 -2.36 13.53 16.72
C MET A 281 -3.06 13.07 18.00
N LEU A 282 -3.24 11.75 18.18
CA LEU A 282 -3.80 11.21 19.42
C LEU A 282 -2.90 11.49 20.61
N GLN A 283 -1.58 11.36 20.46
CA GLN A 283 -0.62 11.63 21.52
C GLN A 283 -0.66 13.10 21.99
N CYS A 284 -0.83 14.05 21.06
CA CYS A 284 -0.91 15.48 21.36
C CYS A 284 -2.25 15.90 21.96
N ASN A 285 -3.35 15.19 21.67
CA ASN A 285 -4.70 15.58 22.08
C ASN A 285 -5.27 14.77 23.26
N LEU A 286 -4.57 13.72 23.71
CA LEU A 286 -4.99 12.92 24.87
C LEU A 286 -4.01 13.08 26.01
N ASP A 287 -4.50 13.50 27.17
CA ASP A 287 -3.67 13.79 28.33
C ASP A 287 -2.90 12.57 28.83
N GLY A 288 -1.59 12.74 29.01
CA GLY A 288 -0.71 11.79 29.67
C GLY A 288 -0.56 10.42 28.99
N ILE A 289 -0.90 10.30 27.71
CA ILE A 289 -0.70 9.04 27.00
C ILE A 289 0.70 8.97 26.38
N SER A 290 1.27 7.74 26.41
CA SER A 290 2.51 7.45 25.71
C SER A 290 2.28 7.30 24.20
N ALA A 291 3.36 7.47 23.40
CA ALA A 291 3.32 7.17 21.96
C ALA A 291 2.82 5.75 21.68
N ARG A 292 3.16 4.79 22.54
CA ARG A 292 2.69 3.40 22.47
C ARG A 292 1.17 3.32 22.62
N THR A 293 0.60 3.98 23.65
CA THR A 293 -0.86 3.96 23.89
C THR A 293 -1.61 4.64 22.73
N ALA A 294 -1.09 5.74 22.20
CA ALA A 294 -1.65 6.41 21.03
C ALA A 294 -1.66 5.49 19.80
N SER A 295 -0.55 4.80 19.56
CA SER A 295 -0.43 3.82 18.48
C SER A 295 -1.36 2.61 18.67
N ASP A 296 -1.53 2.12 19.91
CA ASP A 296 -2.43 1.03 20.25
C ASP A 296 -3.92 1.39 20.03
N ILE A 297 -4.28 2.66 20.15
CA ILE A 297 -5.61 3.16 19.77
C ILE A 297 -5.71 3.25 18.25
N PHE A 298 -4.73 3.83 17.58
CA PHE A 298 -4.77 4.09 16.14
C PHE A 298 -4.76 2.82 15.29
N ARG A 299 -4.12 1.74 15.73
CA ARG A 299 -4.05 0.47 14.99
C ARG A 299 -5.41 -0.12 14.61
N TRP A 300 -6.49 0.23 15.33
CA TRP A 300 -7.84 -0.26 15.02
C TRP A 300 -8.42 0.31 13.73
N PHE A 301 -7.86 1.40 13.22
CA PHE A 301 -8.25 1.99 11.93
C PHE A 301 -8.14 1.00 10.75
N PRO A 302 -6.99 0.37 10.45
CA PRO A 302 -6.88 -0.55 9.32
C PRO A 302 -7.66 -1.87 9.53
N ILE A 303 -7.82 -2.33 10.76
CA ILE A 303 -8.59 -3.55 11.04
C ILE A 303 -10.09 -3.32 10.84
N GLY A 304 -10.61 -2.18 11.28
CA GLY A 304 -12.00 -1.80 10.99
C GLY A 304 -12.29 -1.88 9.48
N ALA A 305 -11.36 -1.37 8.66
CA ALA A 305 -11.46 -1.47 7.21
C ALA A 305 -11.41 -2.92 6.71
N ALA A 306 -10.45 -3.71 7.16
CA ALA A 306 -10.26 -5.09 6.69
C ALA A 306 -11.48 -5.98 6.95
N VAL A 307 -12.09 -5.85 8.13
CA VAL A 307 -13.25 -6.67 8.53
C VAL A 307 -14.52 -6.26 7.78
N ILE A 308 -14.73 -4.97 7.57
CA ILE A 308 -16.01 -4.47 7.01
C ILE A 308 -16.05 -4.53 5.49
N THR A 309 -14.92 -4.41 4.79
CA THR A 309 -14.85 -4.37 3.32
C THR A 309 -15.56 -5.55 2.64
N PRO A 310 -15.41 -6.82 3.05
CA PRO A 310 -16.12 -7.95 2.42
C PRO A 310 -17.64 -7.84 2.52
N PHE A 311 -18.15 -7.36 3.66
CA PHE A 311 -19.59 -7.19 3.88
C PHE A 311 -20.16 -6.06 3.01
N LEU A 312 -19.39 -4.99 2.83
CA LEU A 312 -19.77 -3.86 1.97
C LEU A 312 -19.77 -4.26 0.49
N GLY A 313 -18.80 -5.05 0.04
CA GLY A 313 -18.78 -5.62 -1.32
C GLY A 313 -20.03 -6.44 -1.59
N ARG A 314 -20.39 -7.37 -0.68
CA ARG A 314 -21.62 -8.17 -0.80
C ARG A 314 -22.89 -7.30 -0.78
N PHE A 315 -22.92 -6.26 0.06
CA PHE A 315 -24.05 -5.34 0.08
C PHE A 315 -24.19 -4.60 -1.26
N LEU A 316 -23.09 -4.15 -1.84
CA LEU A 316 -23.08 -3.47 -3.13
C LEU A 316 -23.57 -4.40 -4.24
N ASP A 317 -23.08 -5.65 -4.27
CA ASP A 317 -23.48 -6.66 -5.26
C ASP A 317 -24.98 -6.97 -5.20
N THR A 318 -25.54 -7.00 -3.99
CA THR A 318 -26.96 -7.37 -3.78
C THR A 318 -27.92 -6.19 -3.93
N LYS A 319 -27.54 -5.00 -3.48
CA LYS A 319 -28.42 -3.80 -3.43
C LYS A 319 -28.08 -2.73 -4.45
N GLY A 320 -26.90 -2.73 -5.04
CA GLY A 320 -26.49 -1.83 -6.12
C GLY A 320 -26.41 -0.34 -5.74
N LYS A 321 -26.36 0.01 -4.45
CA LYS A 321 -26.43 1.41 -3.95
C LYS A 321 -25.05 2.07 -3.82
N GLY A 322 -24.20 1.97 -4.85
CA GLY A 322 -22.83 2.50 -4.82
C GLY A 322 -22.76 4.00 -4.52
N ALA A 323 -23.55 4.82 -5.19
CA ALA A 323 -23.59 6.26 -4.95
C ALA A 323 -23.95 6.61 -3.50
N THR A 324 -24.93 5.90 -2.90
CA THR A 324 -25.29 6.09 -1.50
C THR A 324 -24.12 5.74 -0.56
N MET A 325 -23.41 4.66 -0.85
CA MET A 325 -22.22 4.25 -0.07
C MET A 325 -21.11 5.33 -0.14
N LEU A 326 -20.85 5.88 -1.32
CA LEU A 326 -19.88 6.96 -1.52
C LEU A 326 -20.25 8.20 -0.69
N ILE A 327 -21.52 8.64 -0.74
CA ILE A 327 -22.00 9.78 0.01
C ILE A 327 -21.92 9.53 1.53
N CYS A 328 -22.40 8.38 1.99
CA CYS A 328 -22.31 8.01 3.41
C CYS A 328 -20.86 7.94 3.90
N GLY A 329 -19.97 7.35 3.12
CA GLY A 329 -18.55 7.28 3.45
C GLY A 329 -17.91 8.67 3.54
N ALA A 330 -18.18 9.54 2.58
CA ALA A 330 -17.68 10.92 2.60
C ALA A 330 -18.21 11.71 3.79
N LEU A 331 -19.50 11.62 4.11
CA LEU A 331 -20.11 12.30 5.28
C LEU A 331 -19.52 11.78 6.59
N LEU A 332 -19.35 10.47 6.74
CA LEU A 332 -18.71 9.90 7.93
C LEU A 332 -17.26 10.37 8.06
N LEU A 333 -16.51 10.45 6.94
CA LEU A 333 -15.16 10.98 6.93
C LEU A 333 -15.12 12.42 7.46
N ILE A 334 -15.99 13.28 6.96
CA ILE A 334 -16.11 14.68 7.41
C ILE A 334 -16.41 14.73 8.92
N VAL A 335 -17.40 13.96 9.38
CA VAL A 335 -17.75 13.91 10.80
C VAL A 335 -16.57 13.47 11.67
N CYS A 336 -15.84 12.42 11.27
CA CYS A 336 -14.66 11.96 12.00
C CYS A 336 -13.60 13.05 12.11
N HIS A 337 -13.29 13.74 11.01
CA HIS A 337 -12.30 14.82 11.02
C HIS A 337 -12.75 16.02 11.85
N LEU A 338 -14.03 16.35 11.85
CA LEU A 338 -14.58 17.40 12.73
C LEU A 338 -14.48 17.00 14.22
N VAL A 339 -14.74 15.73 14.55
CA VAL A 339 -14.55 15.21 15.91
C VAL A 339 -13.09 15.30 16.34
N PHE A 340 -12.15 14.92 15.47
CA PHE A 340 -10.71 15.04 15.79
C PHE A 340 -10.25 16.48 15.88
N ALA A 341 -10.80 17.40 15.09
CA ALA A 341 -10.38 18.80 15.08
C ALA A 341 -10.95 19.61 16.26
N PHE A 342 -12.17 19.31 16.70
CA PHE A 342 -12.88 20.16 17.67
C PHE A 342 -13.25 19.43 18.97
N LEU A 343 -13.82 18.22 18.87
CA LEU A 343 -14.35 17.54 20.04
C LEU A 343 -13.23 16.83 20.84
N LEU A 344 -12.28 16.22 20.18
CA LEU A 344 -11.19 15.52 20.85
C LEU A 344 -10.29 16.46 21.64
N PRO A 345 -9.84 17.63 21.11
CA PRO A 345 -9.07 18.60 21.89
C PRO A 345 -9.85 19.21 23.06
N ALA A 346 -11.17 19.29 22.96
CA ALA A 346 -12.01 19.83 24.03
C ALA A 346 -12.31 18.84 25.16
N THR A 347 -12.28 17.53 24.85
CA THR A 347 -12.70 16.48 25.80
C THR A 347 -11.57 15.62 26.33
N HIS A 348 -10.44 15.55 25.60
CA HIS A 348 -9.28 14.66 25.88
C HIS A 348 -9.67 13.20 26.13
N SER A 349 -10.81 12.76 25.56
CA SER A 349 -11.43 11.47 25.86
C SER A 349 -10.89 10.35 25.01
N LYS A 350 -10.27 9.34 25.64
CA LYS A 350 -9.80 8.10 24.97
C LYS A 350 -10.95 7.31 24.34
N PHE A 351 -12.14 7.35 24.94
CA PHE A 351 -13.31 6.68 24.39
C PHE A 351 -13.76 7.31 23.08
N ILE A 352 -13.83 8.65 23.02
CA ILE A 352 -14.18 9.40 21.81
C ILE A 352 -13.13 9.13 20.73
N ALA A 353 -11.83 9.14 21.07
CA ALA A 353 -10.77 8.83 20.13
C ALA A 353 -10.94 7.44 19.51
N LEU A 354 -11.12 6.41 20.34
CA LEU A 354 -11.27 5.02 19.87
C LEU A 354 -12.54 4.85 19.02
N ALA A 355 -13.67 5.37 19.48
CA ALA A 355 -14.93 5.28 18.75
C ALA A 355 -14.82 5.96 17.38
N THR A 356 -14.20 7.14 17.31
CA THR A 356 -14.01 7.88 16.05
C THR A 356 -13.03 7.15 15.11
N ILE A 357 -11.97 6.54 15.63
CA ILE A 357 -11.05 5.71 14.84
C ILE A 357 -11.77 4.52 14.22
N VAL A 358 -12.64 3.84 14.96
CA VAL A 358 -13.42 2.71 14.42
C VAL A 358 -14.39 3.19 13.34
N VAL A 359 -15.10 4.30 13.56
CA VAL A 359 -16.01 4.89 12.57
C VAL A 359 -15.25 5.36 11.34
N LEU A 360 -14.05 5.91 11.50
CA LEU A 360 -13.17 6.29 10.40
C LEU A 360 -12.75 5.05 9.57
N GLY A 361 -12.45 3.93 10.21
CA GLY A 361 -12.17 2.66 9.53
C GLY A 361 -13.35 2.17 8.68
N ILE A 362 -14.58 2.33 9.19
CA ILE A 362 -15.82 2.05 8.42
C ILE A 362 -15.92 2.99 7.21
N SER A 363 -15.74 4.27 7.41
CA SER A 363 -15.74 5.30 6.34
C SER A 363 -14.70 4.96 5.28
N PHE A 364 -13.49 4.59 5.70
CA PHE A 364 -12.39 4.19 4.83
C PHE A 364 -12.72 2.97 3.98
N SER A 365 -13.61 2.11 4.40
CA SER A 365 -14.04 0.94 3.64
C SER A 365 -15.16 1.25 2.65
N LEU A 366 -16.09 2.14 3.03
CA LEU A 366 -17.29 2.45 2.24
C LEU A 366 -16.94 3.03 0.86
N VAL A 367 -15.99 3.97 0.81
CA VAL A 367 -15.67 4.69 -0.42
C VAL A 367 -14.96 3.78 -1.43
N PRO A 368 -13.82 3.12 -1.12
CA PRO A 368 -13.16 2.24 -2.08
C PRO A 368 -14.03 1.06 -2.53
N ALA A 369 -14.82 0.47 -1.62
CA ALA A 369 -15.71 -0.63 -1.96
C ALA A 369 -16.77 -0.26 -3.00
N ALA A 370 -17.15 1.00 -3.10
CA ALA A 370 -18.11 1.49 -4.08
C ALA A 370 -17.43 2.15 -5.30
N LEU A 371 -16.31 2.84 -5.08
CA LEU A 371 -15.60 3.61 -6.10
C LEU A 371 -15.00 2.71 -7.18
N TRP A 372 -14.18 1.74 -6.78
CA TRP A 372 -13.45 0.90 -7.73
C TRP A 372 -14.37 0.06 -8.63
N PRO A 373 -15.44 -0.58 -8.13
CA PRO A 373 -16.39 -1.28 -8.97
C PRO A 373 -17.28 -0.35 -9.82
N SER A 374 -17.26 0.95 -9.56
CA SER A 374 -18.01 1.93 -10.36
C SER A 374 -17.27 2.36 -11.63
N VAL A 375 -15.94 2.31 -11.63
CA VAL A 375 -15.10 2.72 -12.77
C VAL A 375 -15.46 1.98 -14.05
N PRO A 376 -15.57 0.62 -14.08
CA PRO A 376 -15.94 -0.13 -15.26
C PRO A 376 -17.37 0.16 -15.77
N LYS A 377 -18.23 0.74 -14.93
CA LYS A 377 -19.61 1.07 -15.31
C LYS A 377 -19.74 2.42 -16.01
N ILE A 378 -18.73 3.27 -15.92
CA ILE A 378 -18.73 4.64 -16.43
C ILE A 378 -17.68 4.87 -17.53
N ILE A 379 -16.75 3.96 -17.70
CA ILE A 379 -15.67 4.04 -18.69
C ILE A 379 -15.78 2.84 -19.63
N ASP A 380 -15.56 3.07 -20.92
CA ASP A 380 -15.59 2.02 -21.93
C ASP A 380 -14.54 0.94 -21.60
N GLU A 381 -14.91 -0.35 -21.68
CA GLU A 381 -14.03 -1.48 -21.43
C GLU A 381 -12.71 -1.41 -22.22
N LYS A 382 -12.77 -0.86 -23.44
CA LYS A 382 -11.60 -0.73 -24.33
C LYS A 382 -10.49 0.18 -23.80
N ILE A 383 -10.80 1.10 -22.89
CA ILE A 383 -9.86 2.09 -22.34
C ILE A 383 -9.77 1.98 -20.81
N LEU A 384 -10.35 0.94 -20.24
CA LEU A 384 -10.49 0.78 -18.78
C LEU A 384 -9.13 0.64 -18.09
N GLY A 385 -8.21 -0.13 -18.64
CA GLY A 385 -6.85 -0.30 -18.10
C GLY A 385 -6.11 1.02 -18.06
N SER A 386 -6.12 1.79 -19.14
CA SER A 386 -5.51 3.12 -19.20
C SER A 386 -6.15 4.10 -18.22
N ALA A 387 -7.48 4.02 -18.03
CA ALA A 387 -8.19 4.87 -17.07
C ALA A 387 -7.81 4.55 -15.62
N TYR A 388 -7.69 3.27 -15.28
CA TYR A 388 -7.19 2.87 -13.95
C TYR A 388 -5.78 3.39 -13.70
N CYS A 389 -4.84 3.22 -14.65
CA CYS A 389 -3.48 3.74 -14.50
C CYS A 389 -3.46 5.26 -14.23
N LEU A 390 -4.33 6.02 -14.93
CA LEU A 390 -4.44 7.47 -14.73
C LEU A 390 -5.10 7.85 -13.40
N ILE A 391 -6.06 7.07 -12.90
CA ILE A 391 -6.67 7.31 -11.60
C ILE A 391 -5.68 7.00 -10.46
N PHE A 392 -4.85 5.98 -10.64
CA PHE A 392 -3.79 5.65 -9.68
C PHE A 392 -2.62 6.64 -9.72
N TRP A 393 -2.34 7.23 -10.89
CA TRP A 393 -1.31 8.27 -11.08
C TRP A 393 -1.70 9.60 -10.46
#